data_99b8f373a0a597a2a0653f2edeef94fd
#
_entry.id   99b8f373a0a597a2a0653f2edeef94fd
#
_cell.length_a   1.000
_cell.length_b   1.000
_cell.length_c   1.000
_cell.angle_alpha   90.00
_cell.angle_beta   90.00
_cell.angle_gamma   90.00
#
_symmetry.space_group_name_H-M   'P 1'
#
loop_
_entity.id
_entity.type
_entity.pdbx_description
1 polymer ?
#
loop_
_entity_poly.entity_id
_entity_poly.type
_entity_poly.pdbx_seq_one_letter_code
_entity_poly.pdbx_strand_id
1 'polypeptide(L)'
;MAYELIAFDMDGTLLDSHKEVLRSSVDAISEAVAAGKHVAIASGRCPRMVSMYRESIPGVRYAICCAGAIVFDLAASRVLSEVDIAPEVVARAIHTADEEGDYVLEVTTGLGIAMERRGIEMAPQCGVGVYKQLYLDTSDIVEDAHVVALDPTARIPKLNFHFVDAAARDRTFERLADADVTITRCEVSSIEFTCPGVDKGTGLASLASKLGLDISQTIAVGDADNDLAMLRAAGLGVAMGNAIPAAVEAADVQVADNDHGGCAEAVRRYLLA
;
A
#
# COMPACT_ATOMS: atom_id res chain seq x y z
N MET A 1 -17.30 21.20 7.78
CA MET A 1 -16.60 21.39 6.49
C MET A 1 -17.04 20.26 5.56
N ALA A 2 -17.11 20.50 4.26
CA ALA A 2 -17.42 19.41 3.32
C ALA A 2 -16.15 18.60 3.06
N TYR A 3 -16.27 17.28 2.99
CA TYR A 3 -15.18 16.40 2.55
C TYR A 3 -15.00 16.51 1.03
N GLU A 4 -13.74 16.48 0.57
CA GLU A 4 -13.40 16.66 -0.85
C GLU A 4 -12.60 15.49 -1.43
N LEU A 5 -11.98 14.66 -0.58
CA LEU A 5 -11.19 13.50 -0.94
C LEU A 5 -11.60 12.30 -0.10
N ILE A 6 -11.78 11.14 -0.74
CA ILE A 6 -11.91 9.85 -0.05
C ILE A 6 -10.80 8.91 -0.53
N ALA A 7 -10.15 8.23 0.40
CA ALA A 7 -9.14 7.21 0.14
C ALA A 7 -9.60 5.86 0.70
N PHE A 8 -9.56 4.84 -0.14
CA PHE A 8 -9.91 3.47 0.22
C PHE A 8 -8.69 2.58 0.29
N ASP A 9 -8.55 1.78 1.34
CA ASP A 9 -7.73 0.59 1.24
C ASP A 9 -8.29 -0.38 0.19
N MET A 10 -7.49 -1.36 -0.23
CA MET A 10 -7.91 -2.34 -1.24
C MET A 10 -8.42 -3.64 -0.63
N ASP A 11 -7.53 -4.38 0.03
CA ASP A 11 -7.80 -5.76 0.45
C ASP A 11 -8.62 -5.80 1.74
N GLY A 12 -9.88 -6.28 1.68
CA GLY A 12 -10.80 -6.24 2.81
C GLY A 12 -11.59 -4.92 2.92
N THR A 13 -11.35 -3.96 2.03
CA THR A 13 -12.07 -2.69 1.97
C THR A 13 -12.73 -2.49 0.61
N LEU A 14 -11.99 -2.08 -0.43
CA LEU A 14 -12.56 -1.84 -1.76
C LEU A 14 -12.83 -3.14 -2.52
N LEU A 15 -11.99 -4.15 -2.30
CA LEU A 15 -12.11 -5.48 -2.87
C LEU A 15 -12.93 -6.37 -1.93
N ASP A 16 -13.91 -7.08 -2.49
CA ASP A 16 -14.70 -8.08 -1.81
C ASP A 16 -13.91 -9.36 -1.48
N SER A 17 -14.55 -10.37 -0.90
CA SER A 17 -13.93 -11.65 -0.57
C SER A 17 -13.46 -12.45 -1.81
N HIS A 18 -13.93 -12.09 -3.01
CA HIS A 18 -13.51 -12.66 -4.30
C HIS A 18 -12.42 -11.84 -4.99
N LYS A 19 -11.92 -10.77 -4.36
CA LYS A 19 -10.94 -9.82 -4.92
C LYS A 19 -11.47 -9.02 -6.11
N GLU A 20 -12.77 -8.81 -6.16
CA GLU A 20 -13.47 -7.99 -7.15
C GLU A 20 -14.01 -6.70 -6.51
N VAL A 21 -14.23 -5.66 -7.33
CA VAL A 21 -14.86 -4.42 -6.85
C VAL A 21 -16.37 -4.54 -7.04
N LEU A 22 -17.13 -4.37 -5.96
CA LEU A 22 -18.59 -4.42 -6.02
C LEU A 22 -19.17 -3.34 -6.95
N ARG A 23 -20.18 -3.71 -7.72
CA ARG A 23 -20.90 -2.77 -8.60
C ARG A 23 -21.41 -1.54 -7.87
N SER A 24 -21.91 -1.71 -6.65
CA SER A 24 -22.37 -0.61 -5.79
C SER A 24 -21.28 0.40 -5.47
N SER A 25 -20.04 -0.09 -5.27
CA SER A 25 -18.86 0.76 -5.01
C SER A 25 -18.45 1.53 -6.27
N VAL A 26 -18.45 0.86 -7.44
CA VAL A 26 -18.17 1.52 -8.74
C VAL A 26 -19.18 2.63 -9.02
N ASP A 27 -20.48 2.39 -8.79
CA ASP A 27 -21.53 3.37 -9.01
C ASP A 27 -21.36 4.56 -8.06
N ALA A 28 -21.12 4.33 -6.77
CA ALA A 28 -20.89 5.41 -5.79
C ALA A 28 -19.63 6.23 -6.08
N ILE A 29 -18.54 5.60 -6.48
CA ILE A 29 -17.31 6.29 -6.94
C ILE A 29 -17.62 7.19 -8.14
N SER A 30 -18.41 6.69 -9.10
CA SER A 30 -18.81 7.47 -10.27
C SER A 30 -19.68 8.69 -9.89
N GLU A 31 -20.60 8.52 -8.91
CA GLU A 31 -21.39 9.63 -8.34
C GLU A 31 -20.47 10.70 -7.70
N ALA A 32 -19.47 10.25 -6.91
CA ALA A 32 -18.51 11.16 -6.27
C ALA A 32 -17.69 11.96 -7.30
N VAL A 33 -17.17 11.29 -8.32
CA VAL A 33 -16.40 11.94 -9.40
C VAL A 33 -17.26 12.91 -10.18
N ALA A 34 -18.53 12.56 -10.47
CA ALA A 34 -19.48 13.47 -11.14
C ALA A 34 -19.80 14.71 -10.28
N ALA A 35 -19.76 14.57 -8.95
CA ALA A 35 -19.89 15.70 -8.01
C ALA A 35 -18.60 16.52 -7.83
N GLY A 36 -17.53 16.21 -8.56
CA GLY A 36 -16.25 16.92 -8.52
C GLY A 36 -15.34 16.51 -7.36
N LYS A 37 -15.66 15.42 -6.65
CA LYS A 37 -14.87 14.90 -5.53
C LYS A 37 -13.67 14.09 -6.02
N HIS A 38 -12.64 14.02 -5.20
CA HIS A 38 -11.46 13.21 -5.46
C HIS A 38 -11.61 11.83 -4.82
N VAL A 39 -11.20 10.80 -5.57
CA VAL A 39 -11.18 9.42 -5.08
C VAL A 39 -9.78 8.85 -5.26
N ALA A 40 -9.26 8.21 -4.20
CA ALA A 40 -7.95 7.59 -4.18
C ALA A 40 -8.00 6.16 -3.64
N ILE A 41 -7.00 5.37 -4.02
CA ILE A 41 -6.66 4.09 -3.38
C ILE A 41 -5.48 4.31 -2.44
N ALA A 42 -5.44 3.61 -1.30
CA ALA A 42 -4.31 3.60 -0.38
C ALA A 42 -3.87 2.15 -0.12
N SER A 43 -2.72 1.72 -0.66
CA SER A 43 -2.29 0.32 -0.66
C SER A 43 -0.79 0.16 -0.42
N GLY A 44 -0.39 -1.01 0.10
CA GLY A 44 1.01 -1.44 0.11
C GLY A 44 1.58 -1.79 -1.27
N ARG A 45 0.73 -1.89 -2.29
CA ARG A 45 1.10 -2.26 -3.66
C ARG A 45 1.85 -1.11 -4.36
N CYS A 46 2.72 -1.47 -5.31
CA CYS A 46 3.39 -0.49 -6.18
C CYS A 46 2.40 0.11 -7.21
N PRO A 47 2.73 1.26 -7.85
CA PRO A 47 1.85 1.90 -8.82
C PRO A 47 1.41 1.00 -9.98
N ARG A 48 2.30 0.13 -10.50
CA ARG A 48 1.97 -0.82 -11.59
C ARG A 48 0.90 -1.82 -11.16
N MET A 49 0.99 -2.37 -9.95
CA MET A 49 -0.01 -3.30 -9.42
C MET A 49 -1.38 -2.62 -9.21
N VAL A 50 -1.39 -1.38 -8.69
CA VAL A 50 -2.65 -0.63 -8.52
C VAL A 50 -3.25 -0.28 -9.87
N SER A 51 -2.43 0.03 -10.87
CA SER A 51 -2.88 0.39 -12.22
C SER A 51 -3.63 -0.73 -12.93
N MET A 52 -3.45 -2.00 -12.53
CA MET A 52 -4.21 -3.14 -13.07
C MET A 52 -5.72 -3.03 -12.80
N TYR A 53 -6.11 -2.33 -11.74
CA TYR A 53 -7.52 -2.15 -11.35
C TYR A 53 -8.17 -0.94 -12.03
N ARG A 54 -7.44 -0.18 -12.87
CA ARG A 54 -7.93 1.07 -13.47
C ARG A 54 -9.24 0.92 -14.24
N GLU A 55 -9.42 -0.22 -14.93
CA GLU A 55 -10.63 -0.50 -15.68
C GLU A 55 -11.80 -0.92 -14.78
N SER A 56 -11.50 -1.58 -13.65
CA SER A 56 -12.50 -2.03 -12.69
C SER A 56 -13.04 -0.90 -11.81
N ILE A 57 -12.30 0.21 -11.68
CA ILE A 57 -12.65 1.36 -10.84
C ILE A 57 -12.56 2.67 -11.65
N PRO A 58 -13.39 2.83 -12.68
CA PRO A 58 -13.36 4.01 -13.51
C PRO A 58 -13.64 5.27 -12.67
N GLY A 59 -12.81 6.32 -12.88
CA GLY A 59 -12.92 7.58 -12.15
C GLY A 59 -12.00 7.69 -10.92
N VAL A 60 -11.42 6.61 -10.40
CA VAL A 60 -10.34 6.72 -9.42
C VAL A 60 -9.10 7.28 -10.10
N ARG A 61 -8.66 8.44 -9.63
CA ARG A 61 -7.56 9.17 -10.24
C ARG A 61 -6.25 9.03 -9.51
N TYR A 62 -6.26 8.87 -8.20
CA TYR A 62 -5.05 8.91 -7.38
C TYR A 62 -4.82 7.58 -6.67
N ALA A 63 -3.55 7.31 -6.38
CA ALA A 63 -3.16 6.18 -5.54
C ALA A 63 -2.05 6.61 -4.58
N ILE A 64 -2.19 6.15 -3.34
CA ILE A 64 -1.19 6.17 -2.28
C ILE A 64 -0.63 4.75 -2.27
N CYS A 65 0.56 4.58 -2.82
CA CYS A 65 1.20 3.30 -3.05
C CYS A 65 2.35 3.05 -2.08
N CYS A 66 2.83 1.80 -2.01
CA CYS A 66 3.97 1.41 -1.18
C CYS A 66 3.81 1.88 0.27
N ALA A 67 2.64 1.59 0.85
CA ALA A 67 2.28 1.96 2.22
C ALA A 67 2.40 3.47 2.53
N GLY A 68 2.33 4.34 1.52
CA GLY A 68 2.42 5.80 1.67
C GLY A 68 3.66 6.44 1.05
N ALA A 69 4.67 5.64 0.69
CA ALA A 69 5.94 6.14 0.15
C ALA A 69 5.78 6.80 -1.23
N ILE A 70 4.78 6.41 -2.02
CA ILE A 70 4.51 6.97 -3.34
C ILE A 70 3.08 7.50 -3.41
N VAL A 71 2.92 8.76 -3.83
CA VAL A 71 1.63 9.32 -4.27
C VAL A 71 1.64 9.40 -5.80
N PHE A 72 0.64 8.79 -6.43
CA PHE A 72 0.60 8.57 -7.87
C PHE A 72 -0.69 9.09 -8.52
N ASP A 73 -0.59 9.78 -9.65
CA ASP A 73 -1.72 10.14 -10.51
C ASP A 73 -1.90 9.03 -11.56
N LEU A 74 -2.89 8.17 -11.35
CA LEU A 74 -3.22 7.06 -12.24
C LEU A 74 -3.63 7.55 -13.63
N ALA A 75 -4.33 8.68 -13.73
CA ALA A 75 -4.79 9.20 -15.01
C ALA A 75 -3.63 9.77 -15.85
N ALA A 76 -2.69 10.47 -15.21
CA ALA A 76 -1.52 11.05 -15.87
C ALA A 76 -0.31 10.07 -15.91
N SER A 77 -0.42 8.90 -15.30
CA SER A 77 0.69 7.93 -15.10
C SER A 77 1.96 8.60 -14.56
N ARG A 78 1.81 9.39 -13.49
CA ARG A 78 2.87 10.25 -12.96
C ARG A 78 2.96 10.18 -11.45
N VAL A 79 4.19 10.04 -10.93
CA VAL A 79 4.51 10.21 -9.51
C VAL A 79 4.32 11.68 -9.12
N LEU A 80 3.54 11.94 -8.08
CA LEU A 80 3.32 13.27 -7.49
C LEU A 80 4.23 13.52 -6.29
N SER A 81 4.55 12.46 -5.56
CA SER A 81 5.44 12.49 -4.40
C SER A 81 6.04 11.11 -4.20
N GLU A 82 7.30 11.07 -3.79
CA GLU A 82 8.02 9.82 -3.50
C GLU A 82 9.02 10.07 -2.38
N VAL A 83 9.10 9.14 -1.44
CA VAL A 83 10.04 9.14 -0.33
C VAL A 83 10.78 7.81 -0.34
N ASP A 84 12.12 7.87 -0.32
CA ASP A 84 12.99 6.70 -0.49
C ASP A 84 13.70 6.34 0.82
N ILE A 85 14.02 5.07 0.96
CA ILE A 85 14.89 4.56 2.01
C ILE A 85 16.32 5.04 1.71
N ALA A 86 17.05 5.45 2.75
CA ALA A 86 18.44 5.87 2.60
C ALA A 86 19.31 4.71 2.05
N PRO A 87 20.18 4.94 1.05
CA PRO A 87 20.98 3.88 0.40
C PRO A 87 21.82 3.06 1.39
N GLU A 88 22.37 3.69 2.42
CA GLU A 88 23.14 3.00 3.48
C GLU A 88 22.28 2.06 4.31
N VAL A 89 20.99 2.38 4.49
CA VAL A 89 20.04 1.53 5.20
C VAL A 89 19.65 0.33 4.33
N VAL A 90 19.43 0.55 3.02
CA VAL A 90 19.20 -0.54 2.05
C VAL A 90 20.37 -1.51 2.06
N ALA A 91 21.61 -1.01 1.96
CA ALA A 91 22.79 -1.84 1.97
C ALA A 91 22.95 -2.63 3.28
N ARG A 92 22.68 -2.00 4.43
CA ARG A 92 22.70 -2.66 5.73
C ARG A 92 21.61 -3.74 5.83
N ALA A 93 20.41 -3.48 5.32
CA ALA A 93 19.32 -4.44 5.34
C ALA A 93 19.65 -5.70 4.52
N ILE A 94 20.16 -5.51 3.30
CA ILE A 94 20.59 -6.61 2.44
C ILE A 94 21.70 -7.43 3.10
N HIS A 95 22.77 -6.78 3.56
CA HIS A 95 23.90 -7.48 4.22
C HIS A 95 23.42 -8.27 5.45
N THR A 96 22.52 -7.71 6.25
CA THR A 96 21.96 -8.40 7.41
C THR A 96 21.13 -9.61 7.00
N ALA A 97 20.30 -9.48 5.96
CA ALA A 97 19.47 -10.57 5.47
C ALA A 97 20.29 -11.72 4.87
N ASP A 98 21.37 -11.40 4.13
CA ASP A 98 22.28 -12.37 3.53
C ASP A 98 22.96 -13.28 4.58
N GLU A 99 23.20 -12.77 5.78
CA GLU A 99 23.80 -13.55 6.88
C GLU A 99 22.80 -14.47 7.59
N GLU A 100 21.50 -14.23 7.44
CA GLU A 100 20.45 -14.92 8.20
C GLU A 100 19.81 -16.09 7.45
N GLY A 101 19.82 -16.10 6.11
CA GLY A 101 19.31 -17.24 5.34
C GLY A 101 18.78 -16.90 3.96
N ASP A 102 18.13 -17.88 3.35
CA ASP A 102 17.58 -17.72 2.01
C ASP A 102 16.28 -16.89 2.04
N TYR A 103 16.15 -15.98 1.07
CA TYR A 103 15.00 -15.12 0.90
C TYR A 103 14.76 -14.75 -0.57
N VAL A 104 13.58 -14.24 -0.85
CA VAL A 104 13.23 -13.54 -2.08
C VAL A 104 13.32 -12.04 -1.82
N LEU A 105 14.07 -11.32 -2.64
CA LEU A 105 14.18 -9.87 -2.60
C LEU A 105 13.20 -9.23 -3.58
N GLU A 106 12.35 -8.36 -3.06
CA GLU A 106 11.45 -7.50 -3.82
C GLU A 106 11.91 -6.05 -3.68
N VAL A 107 12.40 -5.46 -4.75
CA VAL A 107 12.90 -4.08 -4.79
C VAL A 107 11.91 -3.21 -5.54
N THR A 108 11.20 -2.34 -4.84
CA THR A 108 10.34 -1.36 -5.53
C THR A 108 11.22 -0.24 -6.10
N THR A 109 11.12 -0.03 -7.40
CA THR A 109 11.81 1.06 -8.12
C THR A 109 10.87 1.68 -9.14
N GLY A 110 10.83 3.01 -9.24
CA GLY A 110 9.95 3.70 -10.17
C GLY A 110 8.49 3.31 -10.00
N LEU A 111 7.88 2.69 -11.02
CA LEU A 111 6.46 2.32 -10.97
C LEU A 111 6.22 0.83 -10.64
N GLY A 112 7.27 0.00 -10.63
CA GLY A 112 7.17 -1.44 -10.52
C GLY A 112 8.05 -2.03 -9.43
N ILE A 113 8.30 -3.32 -9.57
CA ILE A 113 9.12 -4.11 -8.67
C ILE A 113 10.20 -4.80 -9.50
N ALA A 114 11.46 -4.71 -9.10
CA ALA A 114 12.52 -5.53 -9.63
C ALA A 114 12.64 -6.82 -8.82
N MET A 115 12.58 -7.95 -9.49
CA MET A 115 12.71 -9.29 -8.88
C MET A 115 13.47 -10.23 -9.79
N GLU A 116 14.19 -11.17 -9.19
CA GLU A 116 14.77 -12.28 -9.94
C GLU A 116 13.70 -13.32 -10.30
N ARG A 117 13.80 -13.93 -11.48
CA ARG A 117 12.90 -15.05 -11.87
C ARG A 117 12.98 -16.19 -10.85
N ARG A 118 14.19 -16.53 -10.40
CA ARG A 118 14.43 -17.55 -9.37
C ARG A 118 13.67 -17.21 -8.08
N GLY A 119 13.67 -15.93 -7.68
CA GLY A 119 12.93 -15.47 -6.50
C GLY A 119 11.42 -15.69 -6.65
N ILE A 120 10.85 -15.36 -7.82
CA ILE A 120 9.41 -15.60 -8.08
C ILE A 120 9.08 -17.10 -8.02
N GLU A 121 9.98 -17.97 -8.49
CA GLU A 121 9.82 -19.43 -8.41
C GLU A 121 9.90 -19.93 -6.95
N MET A 122 10.69 -19.29 -6.09
CA MET A 122 10.80 -19.57 -4.66
C MET A 122 9.64 -19.02 -3.81
N ALA A 123 8.83 -18.09 -4.32
CA ALA A 123 7.75 -17.43 -3.59
C ALA A 123 6.84 -18.38 -2.77
N PRO A 124 6.45 -19.59 -3.26
CA PRO A 124 5.69 -20.54 -2.46
C PRO A 124 6.40 -21.03 -1.19
N GLN A 125 7.74 -21.14 -1.23
CA GLN A 125 8.56 -21.59 -0.08
C GLN A 125 8.65 -20.49 0.99
N CYS A 126 8.49 -19.24 0.58
CA CYS A 126 8.52 -18.06 1.45
C CYS A 126 7.12 -17.64 1.93
N GLY A 127 6.08 -18.47 1.75
CA GLY A 127 4.72 -18.15 2.17
C GLY A 127 3.98 -17.12 1.29
N VAL A 128 4.59 -16.65 0.21
CA VAL A 128 4.02 -15.62 -0.70
C VAL A 128 3.65 -16.17 -2.08
N GLY A 129 3.48 -17.49 -2.18
CA GLY A 129 3.12 -18.19 -3.42
C GLY A 129 1.81 -17.73 -4.07
N VAL A 130 0.88 -17.20 -3.28
CA VAL A 130 -0.39 -16.64 -3.76
C VAL A 130 -0.18 -15.44 -4.68
N TYR A 131 0.95 -14.73 -4.55
CA TYR A 131 1.30 -13.57 -5.37
C TYR A 131 2.14 -13.92 -6.60
N LYS A 132 2.49 -15.20 -6.80
CA LYS A 132 3.40 -15.62 -7.88
C LYS A 132 2.97 -15.12 -9.26
N GLN A 133 1.68 -15.24 -9.59
CA GLN A 133 1.17 -14.78 -10.90
C GLN A 133 1.23 -13.24 -10.98
N LEU A 134 0.86 -12.54 -9.91
CA LEU A 134 0.95 -11.09 -9.84
C LEU A 134 2.40 -10.61 -10.06
N TYR A 135 3.37 -11.26 -9.43
CA TYR A 135 4.79 -10.94 -9.65
C TYR A 135 5.22 -11.16 -11.10
N LEU A 136 4.79 -12.27 -11.74
CA LEU A 136 5.11 -12.51 -13.14
C LEU A 136 4.53 -11.46 -14.08
N ASP A 137 3.35 -10.93 -13.75
CA ASP A 137 2.63 -9.96 -14.59
C ASP A 137 3.09 -8.52 -14.36
N THR A 138 3.67 -8.20 -13.17
CA THR A 138 3.94 -6.82 -12.78
C THR A 138 5.39 -6.49 -12.46
N SER A 139 6.26 -7.51 -12.31
CA SER A 139 7.68 -7.27 -11.99
C SER A 139 8.53 -7.06 -13.23
N ASP A 140 9.54 -6.23 -13.10
CA ASP A 140 10.68 -6.16 -14.01
C ASP A 140 11.63 -7.30 -13.62
N ILE A 141 11.70 -8.32 -14.49
CA ILE A 141 12.56 -9.48 -14.24
C ILE A 141 14.01 -9.10 -14.50
N VAL A 142 14.81 -9.13 -13.43
CA VAL A 142 16.24 -8.79 -13.45
C VAL A 142 17.12 -10.03 -13.23
N GLU A 143 18.37 -9.94 -13.61
CA GLU A 143 19.35 -11.00 -13.37
C GLU A 143 19.74 -11.08 -11.90
N ASP A 144 19.90 -9.91 -11.24
CA ASP A 144 20.29 -9.78 -9.85
C ASP A 144 19.59 -8.57 -9.21
N ALA A 145 18.71 -8.82 -8.27
CA ALA A 145 17.96 -7.80 -7.56
C ALA A 145 18.86 -7.02 -6.56
N HIS A 146 19.94 -7.60 -6.08
CA HIS A 146 20.91 -6.93 -5.20
C HIS A 146 21.65 -5.82 -5.96
N VAL A 147 22.01 -6.07 -7.21
CA VAL A 147 22.65 -5.03 -8.07
C VAL A 147 21.70 -3.85 -8.25
N VAL A 148 20.40 -4.10 -8.42
CA VAL A 148 19.41 -3.02 -8.50
C VAL A 148 19.27 -2.27 -7.18
N ALA A 149 19.20 -3.00 -6.07
CA ALA A 149 19.00 -2.40 -4.75
C ALA A 149 20.25 -1.64 -4.24
N LEU A 150 21.45 -2.07 -4.62
CA LEU A 150 22.72 -1.47 -4.21
C LEU A 150 23.25 -0.41 -5.18
N ASP A 151 22.52 -0.10 -6.27
CA ASP A 151 22.86 1.03 -7.13
C ASP A 151 22.67 2.33 -6.34
N PRO A 152 23.72 3.14 -6.13
CA PRO A 152 23.65 4.37 -5.35
C PRO A 152 22.75 5.45 -5.98
N THR A 153 22.32 5.26 -7.22
CA THR A 153 21.39 6.15 -7.91
C THR A 153 19.95 5.65 -7.88
N ALA A 154 19.73 4.41 -7.42
CA ALA A 154 18.39 3.85 -7.33
C ALA A 154 17.55 4.60 -6.29
N ARG A 155 16.29 4.84 -6.65
CA ARG A 155 15.29 5.33 -5.75
C ARG A 155 14.46 4.14 -5.28
N ILE A 156 14.46 3.90 -3.98
CA ILE A 156 13.85 2.70 -3.37
C ILE A 156 12.86 3.14 -2.29
N PRO A 157 11.60 3.36 -2.66
CA PRO A 157 10.56 3.73 -1.70
C PRO A 157 10.14 2.58 -0.79
N LYS A 158 10.36 1.32 -1.24
CA LYS A 158 10.01 0.13 -0.48
C LYS A 158 10.91 -1.05 -0.84
N LEU A 159 11.26 -1.86 0.17
CA LEU A 159 12.05 -3.07 0.04
C LEU A 159 11.39 -4.18 0.85
N ASN A 160 11.20 -5.36 0.26
CA ASN A 160 10.66 -6.52 0.96
C ASN A 160 11.62 -7.70 0.91
N PHE A 161 11.75 -8.38 2.02
CA PHE A 161 12.42 -9.66 2.14
C PHE A 161 11.39 -10.73 2.52
N HIS A 162 11.27 -11.76 1.70
CA HIS A 162 10.41 -12.91 1.97
C HIS A 162 11.31 -14.10 2.28
N PHE A 163 11.50 -14.39 3.56
CA PHE A 163 12.39 -15.46 4.02
C PHE A 163 11.75 -16.83 3.85
N VAL A 164 12.59 -17.86 3.62
CA VAL A 164 12.15 -19.27 3.68
C VAL A 164 11.86 -19.64 5.12
N ASP A 165 12.65 -19.13 6.08
CA ASP A 165 12.52 -19.38 7.51
C ASP A 165 12.04 -18.13 8.27
N ALA A 166 10.92 -18.25 8.98
CA ALA A 166 10.41 -17.16 9.82
C ALA A 166 11.37 -16.75 10.95
N ALA A 167 12.20 -17.66 11.45
CA ALA A 167 13.21 -17.32 12.47
C ALA A 167 14.35 -16.46 11.88
N ALA A 168 14.72 -16.68 10.61
CA ALA A 168 15.67 -15.80 9.90
C ALA A 168 15.09 -14.38 9.75
N ARG A 169 13.79 -14.26 9.37
CA ARG A 169 13.06 -13.01 9.35
C ARG A 169 13.12 -12.29 10.70
N ASP A 170 12.86 -13.00 11.82
CA ASP A 170 12.84 -12.40 13.15
C ASP A 170 14.22 -11.92 13.58
N ARG A 171 15.29 -12.70 13.32
CA ARG A 171 16.66 -12.27 13.60
C ARG A 171 17.06 -11.03 12.78
N THR A 172 16.70 -10.98 11.49
CA THR A 172 16.92 -9.81 10.64
C THR A 172 16.20 -8.58 11.21
N PHE A 173 14.95 -8.74 11.62
CA PHE A 173 14.16 -7.66 12.24
C PHE A 173 14.83 -7.13 13.50
N GLU A 174 15.28 -8.01 14.40
CA GLU A 174 15.94 -7.62 15.66
C GLU A 174 17.27 -6.91 15.44
N ARG A 175 18.07 -7.38 14.47
CA ARG A 175 19.38 -6.80 14.13
C ARG A 175 19.28 -5.41 13.47
N LEU A 176 18.13 -5.10 12.91
CA LEU A 176 17.86 -3.81 12.24
C LEU A 176 16.96 -2.89 13.07
N ALA A 177 16.65 -3.25 14.33
CA ALA A 177 15.75 -2.47 15.18
C ALA A 177 16.24 -1.04 15.50
N ASP A 178 17.55 -0.78 15.36
CA ASP A 178 18.18 0.54 15.55
C ASP A 178 18.40 1.30 14.24
N ALA A 179 18.01 0.71 13.08
CA ALA A 179 18.16 1.38 11.79
C ALA A 179 17.11 2.48 11.62
N ASP A 180 17.49 3.55 10.92
CA ASP A 180 16.59 4.66 10.62
C ASP A 180 15.65 4.27 9.44
N VAL A 181 14.72 3.38 9.73
CA VAL A 181 13.77 2.82 8.77
C VAL A 181 12.53 2.30 9.50
N THR A 182 11.38 2.38 8.88
CA THR A 182 10.19 1.67 9.34
C THR A 182 10.26 0.22 8.87
N ILE A 183 10.19 -0.72 9.80
CA ILE A 183 10.21 -2.17 9.52
C ILE A 183 8.87 -2.74 9.96
N THR A 184 8.14 -3.37 9.04
CA THR A 184 6.86 -4.01 9.31
C THR A 184 6.96 -5.51 9.03
N ARG A 185 6.53 -6.33 10.00
CA ARG A 185 6.31 -7.75 9.73
C ARG A 185 5.05 -7.90 8.90
N CYS A 186 5.16 -8.62 7.81
CA CYS A 186 4.04 -8.95 6.94
C CYS A 186 4.13 -10.43 6.55
N GLU A 187 3.01 -11.01 6.14
CA GLU A 187 2.92 -12.42 5.81
C GLU A 187 3.53 -13.34 6.91
N VAL A 188 3.74 -14.61 6.61
CA VAL A 188 4.26 -15.58 7.59
C VAL A 188 5.74 -15.35 7.90
N SER A 189 6.54 -15.00 6.89
CA SER A 189 8.01 -14.91 6.98
C SER A 189 8.60 -13.71 6.25
N SER A 190 7.81 -12.65 6.08
CA SER A 190 8.21 -11.45 5.34
C SER A 190 8.42 -10.25 6.26
N ILE A 191 9.34 -9.36 5.85
CA ILE A 191 9.48 -8.01 6.38
C ILE A 191 9.51 -7.00 5.25
N GLU A 192 8.84 -5.89 5.49
CA GLU A 192 8.76 -4.73 4.62
C GLU A 192 9.51 -3.56 5.25
N PHE A 193 10.27 -2.85 4.43
CA PHE A 193 10.99 -1.64 4.79
C PHE A 193 10.46 -0.45 4.01
N THR A 194 10.20 0.64 4.71
CA THR A 194 9.85 1.95 4.14
C THR A 194 10.64 3.04 4.87
N CYS A 195 10.71 4.24 4.30
CA CYS A 195 11.34 5.39 4.96
C CYS A 195 10.71 5.64 6.34
N PRO A 196 11.48 6.10 7.34
CA PRO A 196 10.97 6.38 8.68
C PRO A 196 9.76 7.30 8.66
N GLY A 197 8.71 6.93 9.42
CA GLY A 197 7.48 7.72 9.54
C GLY A 197 6.60 7.71 8.29
N VAL A 198 6.91 6.88 7.30
CA VAL A 198 6.05 6.66 6.13
C VAL A 198 4.99 5.62 6.47
N ASP A 199 3.73 6.00 6.26
CA ASP A 199 2.54 5.17 6.37
C ASP A 199 1.42 5.70 5.46
N LYS A 200 0.28 5.01 5.39
CA LYS A 200 -0.85 5.44 4.56
C LYS A 200 -1.42 6.81 4.98
N GLY A 201 -1.29 7.19 6.25
CA GLY A 201 -1.72 8.49 6.78
C GLY A 201 -0.86 9.64 6.26
N THR A 202 0.46 9.49 6.31
CA THR A 202 1.40 10.48 5.72
C THR A 202 1.25 10.56 4.20
N GLY A 203 0.98 9.43 3.53
CA GLY A 203 0.64 9.40 2.11
C GLY A 203 -0.65 10.16 1.80
N LEU A 204 -1.71 10.00 2.63
CA LEU A 204 -2.96 10.73 2.50
C LEU A 204 -2.76 12.24 2.69
N ALA A 205 -1.99 12.64 3.71
CA ALA A 205 -1.66 14.04 3.96
C ALA A 205 -0.87 14.65 2.78
N SER A 206 0.08 13.88 2.21
CA SER A 206 0.82 14.29 1.02
C SER A 206 -0.11 14.50 -0.18
N LEU A 207 -1.04 13.57 -0.45
CA LEU A 207 -2.02 13.70 -1.52
C LEU A 207 -2.94 14.92 -1.30
N ALA A 208 -3.50 15.08 -0.11
CA ALA A 208 -4.35 16.22 0.21
C ALA A 208 -3.62 17.55 -0.06
N SER A 209 -2.37 17.69 0.41
CA SER A 209 -1.53 18.86 0.15
C SER A 209 -1.29 19.11 -1.34
N LYS A 210 -1.05 18.07 -2.16
CA LYS A 210 -0.90 18.18 -3.62
C LYS A 210 -2.16 18.65 -4.32
N LEU A 211 -3.32 18.40 -3.73
CA LEU A 211 -4.63 18.85 -4.21
C LEU A 211 -5.05 20.22 -3.65
N GLY A 212 -4.25 20.82 -2.76
CA GLY A 212 -4.58 22.07 -2.10
C GLY A 212 -5.66 21.93 -1.02
N LEU A 213 -5.84 20.72 -0.49
CA LEU A 213 -6.81 20.38 0.56
C LEU A 213 -6.14 20.33 1.92
N ASP A 214 -6.90 20.68 2.95
CA ASP A 214 -6.55 20.37 4.34
C ASP A 214 -6.89 18.90 4.63
N ILE A 215 -6.10 18.23 5.47
CA ILE A 215 -6.32 16.83 5.85
C ILE A 215 -7.72 16.62 6.46
N SER A 216 -8.28 17.62 7.15
CA SER A 216 -9.64 17.59 7.69
C SER A 216 -10.75 17.50 6.64
N GLN A 217 -10.42 17.73 5.35
CA GLN A 217 -11.33 17.58 4.22
C GLN A 217 -11.26 16.18 3.58
N THR A 218 -10.57 15.25 4.22
CA THR A 218 -10.38 13.88 3.72
C THR A 218 -11.20 12.87 4.50
N ILE A 219 -11.57 11.79 3.82
CA ILE A 219 -12.12 10.56 4.40
C ILE A 219 -11.13 9.44 4.13
N ALA A 220 -10.84 8.61 5.14
CA ALA A 220 -10.09 7.38 4.99
C ALA A 220 -10.98 6.20 5.30
N VAL A 221 -10.95 5.15 4.48
CA VAL A 221 -11.74 3.92 4.67
C VAL A 221 -10.78 2.74 4.71
N GLY A 222 -10.86 1.92 5.76
CA GLY A 222 -9.93 0.79 5.96
C GLY A 222 -10.45 -0.25 6.94
N ASP A 223 -9.71 -1.37 7.07
CA ASP A 223 -10.13 -2.51 7.87
C ASP A 223 -9.02 -3.15 8.72
N ALA A 224 -7.74 -2.87 8.45
CA ALA A 224 -6.61 -3.60 9.02
C ALA A 224 -5.56 -2.69 9.71
N ASP A 225 -4.51 -3.31 10.27
CA ASP A 225 -3.46 -2.62 11.04
C ASP A 225 -2.73 -1.55 10.23
N ASN A 226 -2.51 -1.78 8.94
CA ASN A 226 -1.83 -0.84 8.04
C ASN A 226 -2.68 0.39 7.69
N ASP A 227 -3.96 0.43 8.12
CA ASP A 227 -4.89 1.55 7.90
C ASP A 227 -4.97 2.49 9.11
N LEU A 228 -4.53 2.05 10.29
CA LEU A 228 -4.71 2.79 11.54
C LEU A 228 -4.20 4.24 11.45
N ALA A 229 -3.07 4.43 10.77
CA ALA A 229 -2.48 5.77 10.61
C ALA A 229 -3.37 6.67 9.74
N MET A 230 -3.91 6.16 8.61
CA MET A 230 -4.77 6.99 7.76
C MET A 230 -6.15 7.22 8.37
N LEU A 231 -6.71 6.22 9.09
CA LEU A 231 -7.98 6.38 9.80
C LEU A 231 -7.91 7.49 10.85
N ARG A 232 -6.78 7.59 11.58
CA ARG A 232 -6.57 8.65 12.59
C ARG A 232 -6.20 10.00 12.00
N ALA A 233 -5.54 10.03 10.84
CA ALA A 233 -5.07 11.26 10.22
C ALA A 233 -6.15 11.99 9.43
N ALA A 234 -7.11 11.28 8.87
CA ALA A 234 -8.17 11.84 8.05
C ALA A 234 -9.12 12.75 8.85
N GLY A 235 -9.83 13.63 8.16
CA GLY A 235 -10.93 14.39 8.76
C GLY A 235 -12.11 13.52 9.19
N LEU A 236 -12.25 12.32 8.57
CA LEU A 236 -13.17 11.27 9.01
C LEU A 236 -12.54 9.90 8.74
N GLY A 237 -12.27 9.15 9.78
CA GLY A 237 -11.89 7.75 9.70
C GLY A 237 -13.14 6.86 9.65
N VAL A 238 -13.20 5.94 8.69
CA VAL A 238 -14.31 5.01 8.46
C VAL A 238 -13.79 3.58 8.53
N ALA A 239 -14.23 2.80 9.50
CA ALA A 239 -13.93 1.38 9.57
C ALA A 239 -14.95 0.57 8.77
N MET A 240 -14.49 -0.46 8.05
CA MET A 240 -15.37 -1.43 7.41
C MET A 240 -16.05 -2.34 8.44
N GLY A 241 -17.18 -2.96 8.09
CA GLY A 241 -17.89 -3.88 8.98
C GLY A 241 -17.11 -5.15 9.33
N ASN A 242 -16.17 -5.56 8.46
CA ASN A 242 -15.22 -6.67 8.67
C ASN A 242 -13.91 -6.22 9.32
N ALA A 243 -13.78 -4.95 9.73
CA ALA A 243 -12.54 -4.41 10.26
C ALA A 243 -12.12 -5.08 11.58
N ILE A 244 -10.80 -5.19 11.80
CA ILE A 244 -10.24 -5.62 13.07
C ILE A 244 -10.60 -4.65 14.20
N PRO A 245 -10.66 -5.10 15.48
CA PRO A 245 -11.00 -4.22 16.60
C PRO A 245 -10.17 -2.94 16.69
N ALA A 246 -8.87 -3.02 16.39
CA ALA A 246 -8.00 -1.85 16.40
C ALA A 246 -8.36 -0.79 15.35
N ALA A 247 -8.82 -1.23 14.16
CA ALA A 247 -9.27 -0.32 13.11
C ALA A 247 -10.62 0.33 13.46
N VAL A 248 -11.53 -0.44 14.09
CA VAL A 248 -12.80 0.11 14.62
C VAL A 248 -12.54 1.16 15.70
N GLU A 249 -11.57 0.91 16.61
CA GLU A 249 -11.19 1.88 17.65
C GLU A 249 -10.51 3.14 17.08
N ALA A 250 -9.77 3.00 15.97
CA ALA A 250 -9.07 4.10 15.32
C ALA A 250 -9.98 5.00 14.47
N ALA A 251 -11.16 4.50 14.07
CA ALA A 251 -12.10 5.19 13.20
C ALA A 251 -13.14 5.99 14.00
N ASP A 252 -13.75 6.99 13.34
CA ASP A 252 -14.84 7.79 13.90
C ASP A 252 -16.20 7.11 13.72
N VAL A 253 -16.35 6.33 12.65
CA VAL A 253 -17.62 5.67 12.27
C VAL A 253 -17.34 4.30 11.63
N GLN A 254 -18.36 3.46 11.62
CA GLN A 254 -18.32 2.15 10.95
C GLN A 254 -19.44 2.06 9.90
N VAL A 255 -19.15 1.40 8.78
CA VAL A 255 -20.08 1.10 7.68
C VAL A 255 -20.26 -0.42 7.52
N ALA A 256 -21.03 -0.85 6.52
CA ALA A 256 -21.14 -2.26 6.16
C ALA A 256 -19.77 -2.87 5.79
N ASP A 257 -19.70 -4.19 5.72
CA ASP A 257 -18.47 -4.87 5.30
C ASP A 257 -18.22 -4.77 3.78
N ASN A 258 -17.06 -5.27 3.36
CA ASN A 258 -16.61 -5.22 1.98
C ASN A 258 -17.47 -6.04 1.01
N ASP A 259 -18.19 -7.07 1.48
CA ASP A 259 -19.12 -7.87 0.66
C ASP A 259 -20.53 -7.25 0.58
N HIS A 260 -20.87 -6.30 1.48
CA HIS A 260 -22.20 -5.72 1.60
C HIS A 260 -22.25 -4.20 1.32
N GLY A 261 -21.28 -3.68 0.58
CA GLY A 261 -21.33 -2.32 0.01
C GLY A 261 -20.90 -1.20 0.96
N GLY A 262 -20.07 -1.49 1.96
CA GLY A 262 -19.54 -0.49 2.91
C GLY A 262 -18.88 0.71 2.26
N CYS A 263 -18.10 0.49 1.18
CA CYS A 263 -17.49 1.61 0.43
C CYS A 263 -18.54 2.53 -0.21
N ALA A 264 -19.60 1.96 -0.77
CA ALA A 264 -20.70 2.75 -1.35
C ALA A 264 -21.44 3.54 -0.26
N GLU A 265 -21.62 2.94 0.92
CA GLU A 265 -22.20 3.62 2.09
C GLU A 265 -21.31 4.80 2.51
N ALA A 266 -20.00 4.60 2.63
CA ALA A 266 -19.05 5.65 2.99
C ALA A 266 -19.11 6.85 2.03
N VAL A 267 -19.14 6.60 0.72
CA VAL A 267 -19.26 7.66 -0.29
C VAL A 267 -20.56 8.44 -0.13
N ARG A 268 -21.71 7.74 -0.16
CA ARG A 268 -23.02 8.39 -0.22
C ARG A 268 -23.39 9.11 1.08
N ARG A 269 -23.00 8.50 2.22
CA ARG A 269 -23.39 9.01 3.54
C ARG A 269 -22.49 10.13 4.03
N TYR A 270 -21.22 10.18 3.63
CA TYR A 270 -20.28 11.11 4.20
C TYR A 270 -19.60 12.03 3.18
N LEU A 271 -19.24 11.54 1.97
CA LEU A 271 -18.58 12.37 0.97
C LEU A 271 -19.57 13.23 0.19
N LEU A 272 -20.77 12.71 -0.08
CA LEU A 272 -21.82 13.37 -0.89
C LEU A 272 -22.93 14.02 -0.05
N ALA A 273 -22.84 13.92 1.27
CA ALA A 273 -23.84 14.48 2.18
C ALA A 273 -23.75 16.03 2.31
#